data_fd587919fd12673ae37ebf271adf8c43
#
_entry.id   fd587919fd12673ae37ebf271adf8c43
#
_cell.length_a   1.000
_cell.length_b   1.000
_cell.length_c   1.000
_cell.angle_alpha   90.00
_cell.angle_beta   90.00
_cell.angle_gamma   90.00
#
_symmetry.space_group_name_H-M   'P 1'
#
loop_
_entity.id
_entity.type
_entity.pdbx_description
1 polymer ?
#
loop_
_entity_poly.entity_id
_entity_poly.type
_entity_poly.pdbx_seq_one_letter_code
_entity_poly.pdbx_strand_id
1 'polypeptide(L)'
;MIAKTYFSGFDDAHETYNAISEASDGRVYYVLCSMRHDVGAQLYVYDPKSDSTAFIADLSDVLGEKQQNYIPQGKSHTEFYEVDQKLYFATHVGFYEMIDGAQTMPVNPPEGYKLYPGGHFAYYDMKTGEVKSLAIAPKGEGVLAMTMDIERKHLYAITWPIGYLLHYDVEKDVLRDLGPVSGPGEAGTRGDDYRVLCRSLLVNPNTGRVYYSTSEGDIFEYDPITGAAPRMLTEVNLRLDYFGKFDPRDAGSMGYNWRKIQWYAPENKAYGVHGNSGYLFTFDPENEKIEIVDRITSEPSKKSGMNDQFSYGYLGFKIKNDTIYYLTGAPIYKDGKRVAGVDKINMGAPKGLEHLHLVTYHIPTRKYRDHGAVFYEDGSFPTYVNSIAVGDHNDVYTVARFNHEGKTVDDLIKIEIK
;
A
#
# COMPACT_ATOMS: atom_id res chain seq x y z
N MET A 1 -16.59 11.74 12.53
CA MET A 1 -15.31 12.47 12.65
C MET A 1 -15.22 13.47 11.51
N ILE A 2 -14.50 14.59 11.69
CA ILE A 2 -14.28 15.58 10.61
C ILE A 2 -12.83 15.48 10.18
N ALA A 3 -12.62 15.39 8.88
CA ALA A 3 -11.30 15.43 8.27
C ALA A 3 -11.03 16.80 7.68
N LYS A 4 -9.83 17.32 7.90
CA LYS A 4 -9.30 18.51 7.24
C LYS A 4 -8.64 18.14 5.94
N THR A 5 -8.89 18.90 4.88
CA THR A 5 -8.32 18.68 3.54
C THR A 5 -7.18 19.65 3.27
N TYR A 6 -6.19 19.21 2.51
CA TYR A 6 -5.07 20.02 2.04
C TYR A 6 -4.93 19.81 0.54
N PHE A 7 -4.90 20.90 -0.22
CA PHE A 7 -4.70 20.83 -1.66
C PHE A 7 -3.34 21.39 -2.04
N SER A 8 -2.50 20.54 -2.60
CA SER A 8 -1.13 20.88 -2.99
C SER A 8 -1.00 21.62 -4.33
N GLY A 9 -2.10 21.69 -5.09
CA GLY A 9 -2.11 22.27 -6.45
C GLY A 9 -1.74 21.29 -7.56
N PHE A 10 -1.64 19.99 -7.28
CA PHE A 10 -1.38 18.98 -8.31
C PHE A 10 -2.69 18.48 -8.92
N ASP A 11 -3.11 19.10 -10.00
CA ASP A 11 -4.39 18.81 -10.69
C ASP A 11 -4.43 17.40 -11.33
N ASP A 12 -3.28 16.81 -11.66
CA ASP A 12 -3.17 15.47 -12.25
C ASP A 12 -3.06 14.34 -11.21
N ALA A 13 -3.22 14.67 -9.92
CA ALA A 13 -3.19 13.67 -8.85
C ALA A 13 -4.34 12.67 -8.98
N HIS A 14 -4.06 11.39 -8.79
CA HIS A 14 -5.05 10.32 -8.87
C HIS A 14 -5.26 9.62 -7.53
N GLU A 15 -4.21 9.09 -6.92
CA GLU A 15 -4.28 8.37 -5.64
C GLU A 15 -2.90 8.21 -5.01
N THR A 16 -2.87 7.50 -3.87
CA THR A 16 -1.62 6.96 -3.28
C THR A 16 -1.89 5.59 -2.66
N TYR A 17 -1.03 4.63 -2.99
CA TYR A 17 -1.01 3.29 -2.39
C TYR A 17 0.20 3.16 -1.47
N ASN A 18 0.00 3.14 -0.15
CA ASN A 18 1.04 3.10 0.89
C ASN A 18 2.03 4.28 0.93
N ALA A 19 2.18 5.08 -0.10
CA ALA A 19 3.26 6.07 -0.20
C ALA A 19 3.01 7.31 0.68
N ILE A 20 2.83 7.07 1.96
CA ILE A 20 2.72 8.09 3.01
C ILE A 20 3.35 7.55 4.30
N SER A 21 4.18 8.35 4.96
CA SER A 21 4.77 8.02 6.25
C SER A 21 5.10 9.27 7.04
N GLU A 22 4.97 9.20 8.36
CA GLU A 22 5.60 10.15 9.26
C GLU A 22 7.10 9.84 9.36
N ALA A 23 7.92 10.85 9.47
CA ALA A 23 9.36 10.75 9.68
C ALA A 23 9.78 11.27 11.07
N SER A 24 11.04 11.04 11.44
CA SER A 24 11.58 11.40 12.75
C SER A 24 11.60 12.91 13.05
N ASP A 25 11.44 13.74 12.02
CA ASP A 25 11.29 15.20 12.15
C ASP A 25 9.86 15.65 12.47
N GLY A 26 8.93 14.70 12.62
CA GLY A 26 7.51 14.91 12.91
C GLY A 26 6.70 15.37 11.70
N ARG A 27 7.27 15.36 10.51
CA ARG A 27 6.59 15.69 9.25
C ARG A 27 6.03 14.43 8.59
N VAL A 28 5.03 14.63 7.74
CA VAL A 28 4.44 13.55 6.94
C VAL A 28 4.84 13.70 5.49
N TYR A 29 5.57 12.73 4.97
CA TYR A 29 5.99 12.66 3.58
C TYR A 29 5.05 11.77 2.79
N TYR A 30 4.64 12.20 1.60
CA TYR A 30 3.71 11.45 0.76
C TYR A 30 3.92 11.69 -0.72
N VAL A 31 3.52 10.72 -1.53
CA VAL A 31 3.57 10.82 -3.00
C VAL A 31 2.16 10.90 -3.53
N LEU A 32 1.87 11.90 -4.35
CA LEU A 32 0.68 11.94 -5.20
C LEU A 32 0.99 11.29 -6.53
N CYS A 33 0.20 10.29 -6.89
CA CYS A 33 0.37 9.53 -8.11
C CYS A 33 -0.30 10.22 -9.31
N SER A 34 0.15 9.89 -10.52
CA SER A 34 -0.50 10.28 -11.77
C SER A 34 -0.65 9.06 -12.69
N MET A 35 -1.75 9.01 -13.44
CA MET A 35 -1.99 7.98 -14.46
C MET A 35 -1.70 8.46 -15.88
N ARG A 36 -1.10 9.63 -16.02
CA ARG A 36 -0.76 10.19 -17.34
C ARG A 36 0.56 9.60 -17.85
N HIS A 37 0.71 9.55 -19.18
CA HIS A 37 1.94 9.09 -19.83
C HIS A 37 3.04 10.15 -19.86
N ASP A 38 2.72 11.40 -19.54
CA ASP A 38 3.58 12.58 -19.65
C ASP A 38 3.78 13.33 -18.32
N VAL A 39 3.15 12.86 -17.22
CA VAL A 39 3.21 13.48 -15.89
C VAL A 39 3.69 12.46 -14.86
N GLY A 40 4.80 12.77 -14.19
CA GLY A 40 5.36 11.96 -13.10
C GLY A 40 4.58 12.11 -11.80
N ALA A 41 4.77 11.15 -10.90
CA ALA A 41 4.31 11.28 -9.53
C ALA A 41 5.11 12.38 -8.81
N GLN A 42 4.49 13.02 -7.83
CA GLN A 42 5.08 14.13 -7.10
C GLN A 42 5.23 13.81 -5.62
N LEU A 43 6.40 14.07 -5.08
CA LEU A 43 6.70 13.94 -3.66
C LEU A 43 6.40 15.26 -2.95
N TYR A 44 5.68 15.17 -1.84
CA TYR A 44 5.30 16.28 -0.97
C TYR A 44 5.66 16.00 0.48
N VAL A 45 5.68 17.08 1.26
CA VAL A 45 5.77 17.03 2.72
C VAL A 45 4.66 17.89 3.34
N TYR A 46 4.04 17.38 4.38
CA TYR A 46 3.17 18.14 5.27
C TYR A 46 3.92 18.41 6.58
N ASP A 47 3.95 19.67 6.99
CA ASP A 47 4.53 20.11 8.27
C ASP A 47 3.39 20.45 9.24
N PRO A 48 3.19 19.66 10.33
CA PRO A 48 2.14 19.92 11.31
C PRO A 48 2.33 21.23 12.10
N LYS A 49 3.55 21.79 12.13
CA LYS A 49 3.81 23.07 12.83
C LYS A 49 3.29 24.26 12.05
N SER A 50 3.44 24.26 10.74
CA SER A 50 2.90 25.32 9.86
C SER A 50 1.50 24.98 9.33
N ASP A 51 1.04 23.74 9.58
CA ASP A 51 -0.23 23.18 9.10
C ASP A 51 -0.41 23.34 7.58
N SER A 52 0.65 23.04 6.83
CA SER A 52 0.73 23.25 5.39
C SER A 52 1.52 22.17 4.68
N THR A 53 1.26 22.01 3.39
CA THR A 53 1.99 21.12 2.48
C THR A 53 2.99 21.89 1.65
N ALA A 54 4.08 21.22 1.25
CA ALA A 54 5.06 21.76 0.33
C ALA A 54 5.49 20.70 -0.69
N PHE A 55 5.66 21.11 -1.94
CA PHE A 55 6.23 20.31 -3.01
C PHE A 55 7.71 20.07 -2.78
N ILE A 56 8.17 18.85 -3.01
CA ILE A 56 9.59 18.47 -2.93
C ILE A 56 10.13 18.18 -4.33
N ALA A 57 9.53 17.25 -5.08
CA ALA A 57 10.08 16.80 -6.34
C ALA A 57 9.02 16.14 -7.26
N ASP A 58 9.19 16.30 -8.58
CA ASP A 58 8.64 15.40 -9.61
C ASP A 58 9.60 14.21 -9.74
N LEU A 59 9.12 13.01 -9.47
CA LEU A 59 9.96 11.80 -9.41
C LEU A 59 10.61 11.48 -10.75
N SER A 60 9.90 11.67 -11.87
CA SER A 60 10.48 11.41 -13.20
C SER A 60 11.56 12.40 -13.58
N ASP A 61 11.45 13.65 -13.08
CA ASP A 61 12.44 14.68 -13.34
C ASP A 61 13.74 14.43 -12.54
N VAL A 62 13.61 14.25 -11.22
CA VAL A 62 14.80 14.05 -10.35
C VAL A 62 15.49 12.71 -10.57
N LEU A 63 14.78 11.70 -11.13
CA LEU A 63 15.38 10.42 -11.54
C LEU A 63 15.98 10.46 -12.96
N GLY A 64 15.90 11.60 -13.67
CA GLY A 64 16.56 11.84 -14.96
C GLY A 64 15.86 11.22 -16.17
N GLU A 65 14.61 10.82 -16.03
CA GLU A 65 13.85 10.12 -17.08
C GLU A 65 13.00 11.06 -17.93
N LYS A 66 12.51 12.15 -17.37
CA LYS A 66 11.68 13.14 -18.05
C LYS A 66 12.35 13.70 -19.30
N GLN A 67 13.65 14.03 -19.22
CA GLN A 67 14.45 14.55 -20.34
C GLN A 67 14.72 13.50 -21.43
N GLN A 68 14.51 12.23 -21.11
CA GLN A 68 14.70 11.12 -22.03
C GLN A 68 13.40 10.64 -22.67
N ASN A 69 12.26 11.25 -22.30
CA ASN A 69 10.92 10.88 -22.76
C ASN A 69 10.55 9.39 -22.48
N TYR A 70 10.90 8.88 -21.31
CA TYR A 70 10.35 7.61 -20.85
C TYR A 70 8.90 7.79 -20.37
N ILE A 71 8.08 6.74 -20.48
CA ILE A 71 6.85 6.67 -19.69
C ILE A 71 7.23 6.89 -18.22
N PRO A 72 6.59 7.85 -17.51
CA PRO A 72 7.11 8.37 -16.26
C PRO A 72 6.97 7.40 -15.07
N GLN A 73 7.74 7.67 -14.02
CA GLN A 73 7.52 7.14 -12.68
C GLN A 73 6.23 7.77 -12.12
N GLY A 74 5.09 7.23 -12.54
CA GLY A 74 3.78 7.83 -12.26
C GLY A 74 3.24 7.49 -10.87
N LYS A 75 3.85 6.55 -10.14
CA LYS A 75 3.38 6.13 -8.81
C LYS A 75 4.53 5.77 -7.86
N SER A 76 4.20 5.77 -6.56
CA SER A 76 4.87 4.99 -5.54
C SER A 76 3.83 4.14 -4.81
N HIS A 77 4.11 2.85 -4.62
CA HIS A 77 3.25 1.90 -3.90
C HIS A 77 3.85 1.48 -2.55
N THR A 78 4.88 2.18 -2.09
CA THR A 78 5.69 1.78 -0.94
C THR A 78 5.66 2.84 0.15
N GLU A 79 5.65 2.40 1.41
CA GLU A 79 5.91 3.29 2.53
C GLU A 79 7.34 3.84 2.45
N PHE A 80 7.60 4.92 3.18
CA PHE A 80 8.95 5.41 3.40
C PHE A 80 9.56 4.72 4.63
N TYR A 81 10.80 4.27 4.48
CA TYR A 81 11.59 3.67 5.56
C TYR A 81 12.75 4.61 5.88
N GLU A 82 12.80 5.12 7.11
CA GLU A 82 13.83 6.07 7.52
C GLU A 82 15.06 5.38 8.10
N VAL A 83 16.23 5.68 7.53
CA VAL A 83 17.54 5.31 8.06
C VAL A 83 18.51 6.47 7.82
N ASP A 84 19.22 6.90 8.86
CA ASP A 84 20.24 7.96 8.79
C ASP A 84 19.71 9.28 8.14
N GLN A 85 18.45 9.66 8.45
CA GLN A 85 17.73 10.81 7.88
C GLN A 85 17.53 10.72 6.36
N LYS A 86 17.47 9.52 5.83
CA LYS A 86 17.09 9.22 4.45
C LYS A 86 15.78 8.42 4.46
N LEU A 87 14.85 8.82 3.64
CA LEU A 87 13.57 8.14 3.45
C LEU A 87 13.66 7.26 2.22
N TYR A 88 13.79 5.95 2.42
CA TYR A 88 13.87 4.96 1.35
C TYR A 88 12.46 4.61 0.87
N PHE A 89 12.28 4.59 -0.44
CA PHE A 89 11.03 4.24 -1.11
C PHE A 89 11.30 3.65 -2.49
N ALA A 90 10.24 3.23 -3.19
CA ALA A 90 10.37 2.79 -4.57
C ALA A 90 9.25 3.34 -5.45
N THR A 91 9.49 3.36 -6.75
CA THR A 91 8.58 3.92 -7.74
C THR A 91 7.91 2.84 -8.59
N HIS A 92 6.84 3.23 -9.27
CA HIS A 92 6.01 2.35 -10.08
C HIS A 92 5.45 3.10 -11.28
N VAL A 93 5.08 2.37 -12.33
CA VAL A 93 4.40 2.95 -13.49
C VAL A 93 3.03 3.51 -13.08
N GLY A 94 2.65 4.65 -13.65
CA GLY A 94 1.32 5.23 -13.46
C GLY A 94 0.42 5.09 -14.68
N PHE A 95 1.00 5.09 -15.87
CA PHE A 95 0.30 4.92 -17.11
C PHE A 95 0.17 3.43 -17.48
N TYR A 96 -1.05 2.99 -17.80
CA TYR A 96 -1.37 1.60 -18.11
C TYR A 96 -2.06 1.49 -19.47
N GLU A 97 -1.84 0.39 -20.16
CA GLU A 97 -2.77 -0.08 -21.19
C GLU A 97 -3.92 -0.86 -20.56
N MET A 98 -5.12 -0.74 -21.13
CA MET A 98 -6.29 -1.47 -20.65
C MET A 98 -6.59 -2.60 -21.63
N ILE A 99 -6.35 -3.83 -21.24
CA ILE A 99 -6.65 -5.03 -22.04
C ILE A 99 -7.67 -5.86 -21.28
N ASP A 100 -8.82 -6.13 -21.92
CA ASP A 100 -9.92 -6.92 -21.34
C ASP A 100 -10.36 -6.43 -19.95
N GLY A 101 -10.30 -5.10 -19.72
CA GLY A 101 -10.63 -4.47 -18.46
C GLY A 101 -9.59 -4.68 -17.33
N ALA A 102 -8.38 -5.14 -17.66
CA ALA A 102 -7.23 -5.17 -16.74
C ALA A 102 -6.22 -4.09 -17.12
N GLN A 103 -5.58 -3.55 -16.09
CA GLN A 103 -4.39 -2.74 -16.25
C GLN A 103 -3.22 -3.65 -16.63
N THR A 104 -2.50 -3.28 -17.68
CA THR A 104 -1.32 -4.00 -18.16
C THR A 104 -0.16 -3.03 -18.34
N MET A 105 1.05 -3.55 -18.31
CA MET A 105 2.24 -2.77 -18.66
C MET A 105 2.14 -2.32 -20.13
N PRO A 106 2.37 -1.04 -20.45
CA PRO A 106 2.37 -0.58 -21.83
C PRO A 106 3.45 -1.30 -22.64
N VAL A 107 3.04 -1.86 -23.78
CA VAL A 107 3.95 -2.49 -24.75
C VAL A 107 4.17 -1.62 -25.97
N ASN A 108 3.27 -0.66 -26.21
CA ASN A 108 3.37 0.35 -27.27
C ASN A 108 3.36 1.73 -26.62
N PRO A 109 4.52 2.41 -26.54
CA PRO A 109 4.57 3.72 -25.93
C PRO A 109 3.81 4.75 -26.79
N PRO A 110 3.21 5.79 -26.18
CA PRO A 110 2.68 6.93 -26.93
C PRO A 110 3.73 7.55 -27.83
N GLU A 111 3.28 8.24 -28.90
CA GLU A 111 4.19 8.89 -29.85
C GLU A 111 5.16 9.84 -29.16
N GLY A 112 6.43 9.71 -29.46
CA GLY A 112 7.51 10.50 -28.86
C GLY A 112 8.01 10.00 -27.50
N TYR A 113 7.41 8.94 -26.96
CA TYR A 113 7.82 8.34 -25.68
C TYR A 113 8.53 7.00 -25.85
N LYS A 114 9.36 6.64 -24.88
CA LYS A 114 9.97 5.32 -24.71
C LYS A 114 9.17 4.52 -23.68
N LEU A 115 9.29 3.20 -23.74
CA LEU A 115 8.72 2.30 -22.76
C LEU A 115 9.22 2.61 -21.34
N TYR A 116 8.44 2.23 -20.36
CA TYR A 116 8.78 2.36 -18.94
C TYR A 116 10.10 1.61 -18.63
N PRO A 117 11.07 2.24 -17.98
CA PRO A 117 12.39 1.65 -17.78
C PRO A 117 12.46 0.64 -16.63
N GLY A 118 11.50 0.70 -15.70
CA GLY A 118 11.45 -0.03 -14.44
C GLY A 118 11.33 0.91 -13.24
N GLY A 119 10.82 0.39 -12.14
CA GLY A 119 10.70 1.14 -10.88
C GLY A 119 12.06 1.34 -10.21
N HIS A 120 12.31 2.53 -9.69
CA HIS A 120 13.52 2.83 -8.96
C HIS A 120 13.39 2.44 -7.49
N PHE A 121 14.42 1.84 -6.92
CA PHE A 121 14.73 1.98 -5.51
C PHE A 121 15.42 3.33 -5.33
N ALA A 122 14.91 4.14 -4.43
CA ALA A 122 15.39 5.51 -4.24
C ALA A 122 15.34 5.91 -2.77
N TYR A 123 16.00 7.03 -2.45
CA TYR A 123 15.78 7.70 -1.18
C TYR A 123 15.67 9.20 -1.37
N TYR A 124 14.96 9.84 -0.45
CA TYR A 124 14.99 11.28 -0.23
C TYR A 124 15.87 11.57 0.97
N ASP A 125 16.89 12.41 0.81
CA ASP A 125 17.79 12.85 1.89
C ASP A 125 17.19 14.09 2.56
N MET A 126 16.74 13.94 3.81
CA MET A 126 16.09 15.00 4.57
C MET A 126 17.04 16.15 4.93
N LYS A 127 18.37 15.94 4.86
CA LYS A 127 19.38 16.97 5.13
C LYS A 127 19.66 17.84 3.92
N THR A 128 19.78 17.19 2.75
CA THR A 128 20.18 17.90 1.51
C THR A 128 18.99 18.30 0.66
N GLY A 129 17.81 17.66 0.86
CA GLY A 129 16.62 17.82 0.04
C GLY A 129 16.72 17.11 -1.32
N GLU A 130 17.68 16.22 -1.51
CA GLU A 130 17.90 15.53 -2.78
C GLU A 130 17.20 14.16 -2.81
N VAL A 131 16.63 13.81 -3.95
CA VAL A 131 16.20 12.46 -4.27
C VAL A 131 17.29 11.77 -5.07
N LYS A 132 17.65 10.55 -4.68
CA LYS A 132 18.67 9.76 -5.36
C LYS A 132 18.18 8.36 -5.70
N SER A 133 18.39 7.95 -6.97
CA SER A 133 18.22 6.58 -7.42
C SER A 133 19.35 5.69 -6.91
N LEU A 134 18.99 4.48 -6.49
CA LEU A 134 19.91 3.43 -6.05
C LEU A 134 20.02 2.33 -7.10
N ALA A 135 18.89 1.78 -7.50
CA ALA A 135 18.81 0.69 -8.48
C ALA A 135 17.48 0.78 -9.23
N ILE A 136 17.41 0.13 -10.38
CA ILE A 136 16.18 0.03 -11.19
C ILE A 136 15.75 -1.44 -11.22
N ALA A 137 14.46 -1.67 -11.01
CA ALA A 137 13.87 -3.00 -11.14
C ALA A 137 14.08 -3.55 -12.56
N PRO A 138 14.52 -4.79 -12.71
CA PRO A 138 14.82 -5.36 -14.00
C PRO A 138 13.57 -5.56 -14.85
N LYS A 139 13.77 -5.76 -16.16
CA LYS A 139 12.74 -6.16 -17.13
C LYS A 139 11.62 -5.15 -17.34
N GLY A 140 11.83 -3.88 -16.95
CA GLY A 140 10.81 -2.84 -17.06
C GLY A 140 9.66 -2.99 -16.06
N GLU A 141 9.81 -3.76 -15.00
CA GLU A 141 8.78 -3.94 -13.98
C GLU A 141 8.73 -2.75 -12.99
N GLY A 142 7.53 -2.35 -12.57
CA GLY A 142 7.33 -1.39 -11.50
C GLY A 142 7.47 -2.04 -10.12
N VAL A 143 7.86 -1.31 -9.09
CA VAL A 143 7.88 -1.85 -7.72
C VAL A 143 6.49 -1.73 -7.09
N LEU A 144 5.89 -2.87 -6.76
CA LEU A 144 4.53 -2.98 -6.27
C LEU A 144 4.42 -2.93 -4.74
N ALA A 145 5.36 -3.59 -4.07
CA ALA A 145 5.45 -3.63 -2.62
C ALA A 145 6.92 -3.65 -2.22
N MET A 146 7.25 -3.00 -1.11
CA MET A 146 8.59 -2.97 -0.56
C MET A 146 8.54 -3.00 0.96
N THR A 147 9.56 -3.59 1.57
CA THR A 147 9.88 -3.48 3.00
C THR A 147 11.38 -3.30 3.16
N MET A 148 11.80 -2.88 4.36
CA MET A 148 13.21 -2.67 4.67
C MET A 148 13.60 -3.33 5.99
N ASP A 149 14.69 -4.09 5.97
CA ASP A 149 15.44 -4.39 7.17
C ASP A 149 16.30 -3.16 7.51
N ILE A 150 15.83 -2.38 8.48
CA ILE A 150 16.45 -1.11 8.86
C ILE A 150 17.83 -1.35 9.47
N GLU A 151 17.97 -2.39 10.28
CA GLU A 151 19.21 -2.75 10.99
C GLU A 151 20.33 -3.15 10.00
N ARG A 152 19.96 -3.94 9.00
CA ARG A 152 20.92 -4.47 8.00
C ARG A 152 20.97 -3.66 6.72
N LYS A 153 20.11 -2.64 6.59
CA LYS A 153 19.98 -1.77 5.40
C LYS A 153 19.72 -2.56 4.12
N HIS A 154 18.84 -3.55 4.20
CA HIS A 154 18.40 -4.34 3.05
C HIS A 154 16.97 -3.97 2.64
N LEU A 155 16.75 -3.70 1.35
CA LEU A 155 15.43 -3.49 0.77
C LEU A 155 14.96 -4.78 0.10
N TYR A 156 13.71 -5.13 0.33
CA TYR A 156 13.05 -6.27 -0.31
C TYR A 156 11.79 -5.78 -1.00
N ALA A 157 11.60 -6.21 -2.24
CA ALA A 157 10.47 -5.75 -3.03
C ALA A 157 9.85 -6.86 -3.87
N ILE A 158 8.56 -6.72 -4.16
CA ILE A 158 7.87 -7.47 -5.20
C ILE A 158 7.54 -6.50 -6.31
N THR A 159 7.87 -6.89 -7.54
CA THR A 159 7.60 -6.07 -8.74
C THR A 159 6.20 -6.34 -9.32
N TRP A 160 5.83 -5.67 -10.39
CA TRP A 160 4.59 -5.83 -11.14
C TRP A 160 4.88 -5.63 -12.64
N PRO A 161 4.26 -6.40 -13.57
CA PRO A 161 3.13 -7.31 -13.35
C PRO A 161 3.50 -8.77 -13.06
N ILE A 162 4.71 -9.24 -13.34
CA ILE A 162 5.08 -10.65 -13.12
C ILE A 162 5.32 -10.94 -11.64
N GLY A 163 5.91 -9.99 -10.91
CA GLY A 163 6.11 -10.13 -9.47
C GLY A 163 7.41 -10.82 -9.11
N TYR A 164 8.56 -10.29 -9.55
CA TYR A 164 9.87 -10.76 -9.09
C TYR A 164 10.12 -10.33 -7.66
N LEU A 165 10.62 -11.24 -6.83
CA LEU A 165 11.17 -10.90 -5.52
C LEU A 165 12.57 -10.33 -5.72
N LEU A 166 12.77 -9.10 -5.30
CA LEU A 166 14.05 -8.41 -5.38
C LEU A 166 14.62 -8.20 -3.98
N HIS A 167 15.94 -8.34 -3.84
CA HIS A 167 16.72 -8.02 -2.66
C HIS A 167 17.81 -7.04 -3.02
N TYR A 168 17.80 -5.84 -2.45
CA TYR A 168 18.83 -4.83 -2.64
C TYR A 168 19.59 -4.59 -1.34
N ASP A 169 20.90 -4.85 -1.34
CA ASP A 169 21.83 -4.56 -0.26
C ASP A 169 22.36 -3.13 -0.45
N VAL A 170 21.90 -2.21 0.39
CA VAL A 170 22.21 -0.77 0.27
C VAL A 170 23.70 -0.49 0.48
N GLU A 171 24.36 -1.23 1.38
CA GLU A 171 25.77 -0.99 1.69
C GLU A 171 26.71 -1.54 0.62
N LYS A 172 26.34 -2.65 -0.01
CA LYS A 172 27.13 -3.27 -1.08
C LYS A 172 26.76 -2.76 -2.48
N ASP A 173 25.64 -2.04 -2.60
CA ASP A 173 25.08 -1.61 -3.89
C ASP A 173 24.85 -2.81 -4.83
N VAL A 174 24.16 -3.84 -4.32
CA VAL A 174 23.91 -5.08 -5.07
C VAL A 174 22.43 -5.39 -5.09
N LEU A 175 21.86 -5.43 -6.29
CA LEU A 175 20.49 -5.90 -6.54
C LEU A 175 20.51 -7.37 -6.98
N ARG A 176 19.69 -8.20 -6.34
CA ARG A 176 19.48 -9.61 -6.69
C ARG A 176 18.03 -9.84 -7.11
N ASP A 177 17.83 -10.50 -8.23
CA ASP A 177 16.55 -11.02 -8.68
C ASP A 177 16.42 -12.48 -8.20
N LEU A 178 15.46 -12.74 -7.31
CA LEU A 178 15.23 -14.05 -6.69
C LEU A 178 14.14 -14.86 -7.42
N GLY A 179 13.66 -14.35 -8.55
CA GLY A 179 12.64 -15.00 -9.36
C GLY A 179 11.19 -14.57 -9.00
N PRO A 180 10.22 -15.06 -9.77
CA PRO A 180 8.81 -14.72 -9.58
C PRO A 180 8.24 -15.36 -8.32
N VAL A 181 7.39 -14.62 -7.58
CA VAL A 181 6.79 -15.07 -6.31
C VAL A 181 5.56 -15.97 -6.51
N SER A 182 4.87 -15.88 -7.67
CA SER A 182 3.63 -16.64 -7.92
C SER A 182 3.35 -16.76 -9.43
N GLY A 183 3.95 -17.75 -10.09
CA GLY A 183 3.76 -18.01 -11.52
C GLY A 183 4.00 -16.76 -12.40
N PRO A 184 3.09 -16.45 -13.34
CA PRO A 184 3.19 -15.25 -14.17
C PRO A 184 2.65 -13.98 -13.46
N GLY A 185 2.22 -14.08 -12.20
CA GLY A 185 1.66 -12.96 -11.46
C GLY A 185 0.41 -12.35 -12.09
N GLU A 186 0.32 -11.05 -12.08
CA GLU A 186 -0.78 -10.29 -12.68
C GLU A 186 -0.62 -10.09 -14.21
N ALA A 187 0.49 -10.58 -14.79
CA ALA A 187 0.66 -10.73 -16.24
C ALA A 187 0.02 -12.02 -16.80
N GLY A 188 -0.46 -12.89 -15.92
CA GLY A 188 -1.11 -14.13 -16.33
C GLY A 188 -2.48 -13.93 -16.97
N THR A 189 -3.00 -14.99 -17.57
CA THR A 189 -4.30 -15.02 -18.24
C THR A 189 -5.42 -15.17 -17.20
N ARG A 190 -6.41 -14.29 -17.22
CA ARG A 190 -7.60 -14.41 -16.38
C ARG A 190 -8.35 -15.70 -16.68
N GLY A 191 -8.73 -16.39 -15.62
CA GLY A 191 -9.42 -17.68 -15.71
C GLY A 191 -8.49 -18.88 -15.83
N ASP A 192 -7.17 -18.66 -15.88
CA ASP A 192 -6.15 -19.71 -15.99
C ASP A 192 -5.03 -19.50 -14.97
N ASP A 193 -4.01 -18.75 -15.31
CA ASP A 193 -2.78 -18.63 -14.52
C ASP A 193 -2.56 -17.24 -13.91
N TYR A 194 -3.54 -16.32 -14.01
CA TYR A 194 -3.50 -15.02 -13.33
C TYR A 194 -3.40 -15.20 -11.81
N ARG A 195 -2.45 -14.49 -11.20
CA ARG A 195 -2.20 -14.51 -9.74
C ARG A 195 -2.08 -13.10 -9.19
N VAL A 196 -2.96 -12.75 -8.26
CA VAL A 196 -2.84 -11.48 -7.54
C VAL A 196 -1.62 -11.52 -6.64
N LEU A 197 -0.73 -10.56 -6.82
CA LEU A 197 0.52 -10.49 -6.09
C LEU A 197 0.34 -9.99 -4.65
N CYS A 198 1.22 -10.39 -3.76
CA CYS A 198 1.29 -9.91 -2.40
C CYS A 198 1.58 -8.41 -2.37
N ARG A 199 0.83 -7.66 -1.55
CA ARG A 199 0.95 -6.20 -1.42
C ARG A 199 1.72 -5.74 -0.18
N SER A 200 2.21 -6.68 0.63
CA SER A 200 2.91 -6.36 1.88
C SER A 200 3.90 -7.46 2.24
N LEU A 201 5.17 -7.11 2.27
CA LEU A 201 6.25 -7.96 2.74
C LEU A 201 6.45 -7.74 4.25
N LEU A 202 6.93 -8.76 4.95
CA LEU A 202 7.28 -8.70 6.36
C LEU A 202 8.77 -9.02 6.55
N VAL A 203 9.48 -8.19 7.29
CA VAL A 203 10.80 -8.51 7.84
C VAL A 203 10.67 -8.91 9.30
N ASN A 204 11.29 -10.01 9.70
CA ASN A 204 11.58 -10.29 11.09
C ASN A 204 12.88 -9.57 11.49
N PRO A 205 12.85 -8.50 12.29
CA PRO A 205 14.03 -7.69 12.58
C PRO A 205 15.11 -8.46 13.35
N ASN A 206 14.73 -9.50 14.10
CA ASN A 206 15.68 -10.28 14.88
C ASN A 206 16.57 -11.18 14.00
N THR A 207 16.00 -11.71 12.92
CA THR A 207 16.68 -12.67 12.02
C THR A 207 17.05 -12.08 10.67
N GLY A 208 16.42 -11.00 10.25
CA GLY A 208 16.51 -10.46 8.89
C GLY A 208 15.74 -11.25 7.83
N ARG A 209 15.04 -12.32 8.23
CA ARG A 209 14.23 -13.11 7.29
C ARG A 209 13.02 -12.34 6.81
N VAL A 210 12.64 -12.60 5.57
CA VAL A 210 11.55 -11.92 4.89
C VAL A 210 10.45 -12.90 4.53
N TYR A 211 9.22 -12.48 4.70
CA TYR A 211 8.04 -13.29 4.44
C TYR A 211 7.09 -12.59 3.48
N TYR A 212 6.46 -13.39 2.61
CA TYR A 212 5.38 -12.95 1.74
C TYR A 212 4.33 -14.06 1.58
N SER A 213 3.12 -13.67 1.20
CA SER A 213 2.02 -14.62 0.93
C SER A 213 1.74 -14.74 -0.56
N THR A 214 0.97 -15.75 -0.93
CA THR A 214 0.40 -15.92 -2.27
C THR A 214 -1.12 -15.90 -2.25
N SER A 215 -1.75 -15.69 -3.38
CA SER A 215 -3.21 -15.74 -3.51
C SER A 215 -3.79 -17.13 -3.22
N GLU A 216 -3.00 -18.18 -3.39
CA GLU A 216 -3.33 -19.57 -3.01
C GLU A 216 -3.29 -19.80 -1.50
N GLY A 217 -2.73 -18.87 -0.72
CA GLY A 217 -2.66 -18.93 0.73
C GLY A 217 -1.36 -19.49 1.29
N ASP A 218 -0.37 -19.73 0.45
CA ASP A 218 0.95 -20.15 0.91
C ASP A 218 1.74 -18.98 1.47
N ILE A 219 2.62 -19.25 2.43
CA ILE A 219 3.56 -18.31 3.00
C ILE A 219 4.97 -18.77 2.66
N PHE A 220 5.77 -17.85 2.15
CA PHE A 220 7.16 -18.08 1.81
C PHE A 220 8.10 -17.30 2.73
N GLU A 221 9.24 -17.89 3.01
CA GLU A 221 10.36 -17.31 3.74
C GLU A 221 11.58 -17.19 2.83
N TYR A 222 12.23 -16.04 2.88
CA TYR A 222 13.55 -15.82 2.30
C TYR A 222 14.57 -15.49 3.39
N ASP A 223 15.67 -16.21 3.42
CA ASP A 223 16.80 -15.98 4.34
C ASP A 223 17.94 -15.29 3.58
N PRO A 224 18.18 -13.98 3.81
CA PRO A 224 19.23 -13.24 3.10
C PRO A 224 20.66 -13.68 3.46
N ILE A 225 20.85 -14.37 4.60
CA ILE A 225 22.16 -14.88 5.02
C ILE A 225 22.58 -16.04 4.12
N THR A 226 21.68 -16.95 3.88
CA THR A 226 21.96 -18.11 3.00
C THR A 226 21.93 -17.70 1.52
N GLY A 227 21.11 -16.72 1.18
CA GLY A 227 20.86 -16.28 -0.20
C GLY A 227 20.22 -17.35 -1.08
N ALA A 228 19.70 -18.42 -0.47
CA ALA A 228 18.99 -19.48 -1.17
C ALA A 228 17.61 -18.96 -1.68
N ALA A 229 17.04 -19.65 -2.66
CA ALA A 229 15.68 -19.33 -3.13
C ALA A 229 14.67 -19.38 -1.98
N PRO A 230 13.60 -18.55 -2.02
CA PRO A 230 12.55 -18.59 -1.01
C PRO A 230 11.97 -19.99 -0.83
N ARG A 231 11.73 -20.40 0.41
CA ARG A 231 11.08 -21.68 0.75
C ARG A 231 9.64 -21.45 1.21
N MET A 232 8.76 -22.33 0.83
CA MET A 232 7.40 -22.37 1.35
C MET A 232 7.41 -22.93 2.78
N LEU A 233 6.66 -22.28 3.69
CA LEU A 233 6.37 -22.82 5.01
C LEU A 233 5.30 -23.90 4.89
N THR A 234 5.58 -25.10 5.41
CA THR A 234 4.68 -26.27 5.23
C THR A 234 3.67 -26.42 6.36
N GLU A 235 4.01 -25.93 7.56
CA GLU A 235 3.18 -26.09 8.76
C GLU A 235 2.14 -24.98 8.93
N VAL A 236 2.23 -23.90 8.15
CA VAL A 236 1.36 -22.74 8.26
C VAL A 236 0.93 -22.22 6.89
N ASN A 237 -0.32 -21.78 6.79
CA ASN A 237 -0.87 -21.16 5.59
C ASN A 237 -2.04 -20.23 5.93
N LEU A 238 -2.55 -19.49 4.94
CA LEU A 238 -3.66 -18.55 5.06
C LEU A 238 -5.00 -19.11 4.59
N ARG A 239 -5.11 -20.42 4.30
CA ARG A 239 -6.34 -21.07 3.84
C ARG A 239 -7.34 -21.27 5.00
N LEU A 240 -7.72 -20.17 5.63
CA LEU A 240 -8.71 -20.15 6.70
C LEU A 240 -10.12 -19.91 6.12
N ASP A 241 -11.15 -20.52 6.69
CA ASP A 241 -12.49 -20.53 6.15
C ASP A 241 -13.08 -19.15 5.84
N TYR A 242 -12.70 -18.13 6.59
CA TYR A 242 -13.18 -16.75 6.45
C TYR A 242 -12.20 -15.81 5.77
N PHE A 243 -11.08 -16.30 5.27
CA PHE A 243 -10.10 -15.48 4.51
C PHE A 243 -10.42 -15.41 3.01
N GLY A 244 -11.56 -15.93 2.59
CA GLY A 244 -11.97 -15.91 1.20
C GLY A 244 -11.57 -17.15 0.43
N LYS A 245 -11.44 -17.01 -0.88
CA LYS A 245 -11.11 -18.12 -1.78
C LYS A 245 -10.15 -17.60 -2.86
N PHE A 246 -9.28 -18.46 -3.30
CA PHE A 246 -8.55 -18.24 -4.53
C PHE A 246 -9.43 -18.59 -5.73
N ASP A 247 -9.66 -17.64 -6.62
CA ASP A 247 -10.33 -17.85 -7.90
C ASP A 247 -9.57 -17.07 -8.99
N PRO A 248 -8.84 -17.74 -9.89
CA PRO A 248 -8.07 -17.08 -10.93
C PRO A 248 -8.93 -16.31 -11.95
N ARG A 249 -10.25 -16.56 -11.96
CA ARG A 249 -11.20 -15.83 -12.81
C ARG A 249 -11.62 -14.48 -12.22
N ASP A 250 -11.39 -14.27 -10.94
CA ASP A 250 -11.65 -13.02 -10.26
C ASP A 250 -10.34 -12.24 -10.05
N ALA A 251 -9.92 -11.53 -11.07
CA ALA A 251 -8.66 -10.79 -11.09
C ALA A 251 -8.55 -9.69 -10.02
N GLY A 252 -9.68 -9.22 -9.47
CA GLY A 252 -9.69 -8.25 -8.38
C GLY A 252 -9.61 -8.87 -6.99
N SER A 253 -9.71 -10.19 -6.89
CA SER A 253 -9.68 -10.90 -5.61
C SER A 253 -8.25 -11.09 -5.12
N MET A 254 -7.98 -10.72 -3.87
CA MET A 254 -6.72 -11.02 -3.19
C MET A 254 -6.56 -12.51 -2.86
N GLY A 255 -7.60 -13.31 -3.05
CA GLY A 255 -7.60 -14.70 -2.62
C GLY A 255 -7.37 -14.78 -1.11
N TYR A 256 -6.40 -15.60 -0.72
CA TYR A 256 -5.99 -15.76 0.68
C TYR A 256 -4.87 -14.80 1.11
N ASN A 257 -4.32 -13.96 0.22
CA ASN A 257 -3.25 -13.04 0.59
C ASN A 257 -3.61 -12.19 1.83
N TRP A 258 -2.66 -12.03 2.74
CA TRP A 258 -2.77 -10.89 3.65
C TRP A 258 -2.68 -9.58 2.88
N ARG A 259 -3.33 -8.54 3.39
CA ARG A 259 -3.32 -7.25 2.71
C ARG A 259 -2.24 -6.32 3.26
N LYS A 260 -2.08 -6.32 4.57
CA LYS A 260 -1.05 -5.59 5.29
C LYS A 260 -0.60 -6.41 6.48
N ILE A 261 0.69 -6.37 6.75
CA ILE A 261 1.30 -7.04 7.90
C ILE A 261 2.46 -6.21 8.42
N GLN A 262 2.60 -6.09 9.74
CA GLN A 262 3.67 -5.36 10.39
C GLN A 262 4.18 -6.12 11.62
N TRP A 263 5.48 -6.01 11.86
CA TRP A 263 6.11 -6.59 13.04
C TRP A 263 5.73 -5.81 14.30
N TYR A 264 5.43 -6.54 15.37
CA TYR A 264 5.18 -5.98 16.70
C TYR A 264 6.21 -6.56 17.68
N ALA A 265 7.26 -5.80 17.93
CA ALA A 265 8.42 -6.24 18.68
C ALA A 265 8.11 -6.69 20.13
N PRO A 266 7.17 -6.06 20.89
CA PRO A 266 6.89 -6.49 22.26
C PRO A 266 6.39 -7.93 22.39
N GLU A 267 5.76 -8.49 21.37
CA GLU A 267 5.29 -9.88 21.37
C GLU A 267 6.14 -10.81 20.50
N ASN A 268 7.15 -10.27 19.82
CA ASN A 268 7.98 -11.01 18.85
C ASN A 268 7.15 -11.70 17.77
N LYS A 269 6.11 -11.01 17.27
CA LYS A 269 5.15 -11.49 16.27
C LYS A 269 4.79 -10.40 15.31
N ALA A 270 4.24 -10.79 14.17
CA ALA A 270 3.59 -9.86 13.27
C ALA A 270 2.08 -9.82 13.49
N TYR A 271 1.49 -8.64 13.31
CA TYR A 271 0.05 -8.45 13.19
C TYR A 271 -0.29 -8.11 11.75
N GLY A 272 -1.26 -8.81 11.20
CA GLY A 272 -1.72 -8.61 9.83
C GLY A 272 -3.24 -8.49 9.73
N VAL A 273 -3.70 -7.87 8.67
CA VAL A 273 -5.12 -7.81 8.33
C VAL A 273 -5.37 -8.47 6.98
N HIS A 274 -6.41 -9.29 6.93
CA HIS A 274 -6.88 -9.85 5.67
C HIS A 274 -7.84 -8.86 4.98
N GLY A 275 -7.49 -8.44 3.75
CA GLY A 275 -8.15 -7.33 3.07
C GLY A 275 -9.63 -7.54 2.79
N ASN A 276 -10.03 -8.75 2.40
CA ASN A 276 -11.41 -9.03 2.03
C ASN A 276 -12.34 -9.29 3.22
N SER A 277 -11.80 -9.60 4.39
CA SER A 277 -12.59 -10.01 5.56
C SER A 277 -12.43 -9.11 6.78
N GLY A 278 -11.39 -8.27 6.81
CA GLY A 278 -11.07 -7.41 7.96
C GLY A 278 -10.68 -8.19 9.22
N TYR A 279 -10.36 -9.47 9.11
CA TYR A 279 -9.83 -10.24 10.24
C TYR A 279 -8.40 -9.83 10.53
N LEU A 280 -8.19 -9.44 11.78
CA LEU A 280 -6.88 -9.24 12.39
C LEU A 280 -6.34 -10.59 12.82
N PHE A 281 -5.13 -10.90 12.44
CA PHE A 281 -4.42 -12.13 12.84
C PHE A 281 -3.01 -11.82 13.30
N THR A 282 -2.43 -12.74 14.07
CA THR A 282 -0.99 -12.75 14.33
C THR A 282 -0.31 -13.81 13.49
N PHE A 283 0.93 -13.53 13.09
CA PHE A 283 1.84 -14.49 12.48
C PHE A 283 3.12 -14.58 13.34
N ASP A 284 3.37 -15.77 13.84
CA ASP A 284 4.56 -16.15 14.60
C ASP A 284 5.45 -17.00 13.66
N PRO A 285 6.47 -16.43 13.04
CA PRO A 285 7.29 -17.17 12.10
C PRO A 285 8.22 -18.20 12.75
N GLU A 286 8.55 -18.04 14.03
CA GLU A 286 9.43 -18.98 14.75
C GLU A 286 8.70 -20.29 15.06
N ASN A 287 7.42 -20.21 15.38
CA ASN A 287 6.56 -21.36 15.65
C ASN A 287 5.71 -21.77 14.45
N GLU A 288 5.88 -21.13 13.29
CA GLU A 288 5.09 -21.30 12.08
C GLU A 288 3.57 -21.30 12.37
N LYS A 289 3.07 -20.27 13.08
CA LYS A 289 1.70 -20.24 13.60
C LYS A 289 0.97 -18.95 13.19
N ILE A 290 -0.31 -19.12 12.79
CA ILE A 290 -1.26 -18.01 12.64
C ILE A 290 -2.40 -18.17 13.64
N GLU A 291 -2.78 -17.06 14.27
CA GLU A 291 -3.92 -17.01 15.19
C GLU A 291 -4.81 -15.82 14.82
N ILE A 292 -6.13 -16.07 14.73
CA ILE A 292 -7.10 -14.99 14.57
C ILE A 292 -7.27 -14.28 15.92
N VAL A 293 -7.17 -12.96 15.88
CA VAL A 293 -7.25 -12.10 17.06
C VAL A 293 -8.64 -11.50 17.22
N ASP A 294 -9.12 -10.84 16.17
CA ASP A 294 -10.41 -10.14 16.15
C ASP A 294 -10.81 -9.84 14.71
N ARG A 295 -11.98 -9.28 14.51
CA ARG A 295 -12.42 -8.66 13.26
C ARG A 295 -12.49 -7.15 13.47
N ILE A 296 -11.56 -6.41 12.87
CA ILE A 296 -11.39 -4.97 13.07
C ILE A 296 -12.12 -4.10 12.03
N THR A 297 -13.17 -4.63 11.40
CA THR A 297 -14.06 -3.86 10.54
C THR A 297 -14.89 -2.87 11.36
N SER A 298 -15.55 -1.91 10.69
CA SER A 298 -16.43 -0.94 11.36
C SER A 298 -17.63 -1.63 12.07
N GLU A 299 -18.17 -0.99 13.11
CA GLU A 299 -19.36 -1.49 13.82
C GLU A 299 -20.58 -1.67 12.90
N PRO A 300 -20.90 -0.73 11.97
CA PRO A 300 -21.97 -0.98 11.00
C PRO A 300 -21.70 -2.19 10.11
N SER A 301 -20.45 -2.43 9.72
CA SER A 301 -20.06 -3.60 8.92
C SER A 301 -20.28 -4.89 9.69
N LYS A 302 -19.83 -4.98 10.95
CA LYS A 302 -20.07 -6.13 11.82
C LYS A 302 -21.57 -6.44 11.98
N LYS A 303 -22.40 -5.41 12.17
CA LYS A 303 -23.86 -5.54 12.35
C LYS A 303 -24.59 -5.95 11.07
N SER A 304 -24.10 -5.56 9.90
CA SER A 304 -24.71 -5.92 8.61
C SER A 304 -24.40 -7.33 8.14
N GLY A 305 -23.53 -8.05 8.85
CA GLY A 305 -23.05 -9.36 8.44
C GLY A 305 -22.23 -9.33 7.15
N MET A 306 -21.70 -8.16 6.76
CA MET A 306 -20.85 -8.04 5.61
C MET A 306 -19.65 -8.97 5.73
N ASN A 307 -19.54 -9.88 4.78
CA ASN A 307 -18.28 -10.48 4.42
C ASN A 307 -17.59 -9.45 3.53
N ASP A 308 -16.65 -8.77 4.06
CA ASP A 308 -16.21 -7.47 3.69
C ASP A 308 -15.41 -7.46 2.41
N GLN A 309 -16.02 -7.00 1.37
CA GLN A 309 -15.32 -6.46 0.23
C GLN A 309 -15.22 -4.95 0.44
N PHE A 310 -14.17 -4.52 1.14
CA PHE A 310 -13.92 -3.10 1.31
C PHE A 310 -13.33 -2.51 0.04
N SER A 311 -13.88 -1.42 -0.37
CA SER A 311 -13.33 -0.55 -1.40
C SER A 311 -12.30 0.41 -0.84
N TYR A 312 -12.25 0.53 0.49
CA TYR A 312 -11.40 1.48 1.18
C TYR A 312 -10.41 0.79 2.09
N GLY A 313 -9.24 1.40 2.24
CA GLY A 313 -8.38 1.19 3.36
C GLY A 313 -7.70 -0.17 3.42
N TYR A 314 -7.72 -0.97 2.35
CA TYR A 314 -7.02 -2.25 2.35
C TYR A 314 -5.58 -2.15 2.82
N LEU A 315 -4.93 -1.01 2.55
CA LEU A 315 -3.57 -0.72 2.95
C LEU A 315 -3.49 0.27 4.11
N GLY A 316 -4.63 0.80 4.54
CA GLY A 316 -4.74 1.75 5.63
C GLY A 316 -4.61 1.10 7.01
N PHE A 317 -3.52 0.39 7.26
CA PHE A 317 -3.21 -0.33 8.51
C PHE A 317 -1.83 0.11 9.00
N LYS A 318 -1.73 0.58 10.23
CA LYS A 318 -0.47 1.01 10.84
C LYS A 318 -0.45 0.69 12.33
N ILE A 319 0.67 0.16 12.82
CA ILE A 319 0.94 0.01 14.26
C ILE A 319 1.79 1.21 14.72
N LYS A 320 1.31 1.93 15.72
CA LYS A 320 2.07 2.97 16.42
C LYS A 320 1.72 2.95 17.91
N ASN A 321 2.72 2.97 18.79
CA ASN A 321 2.52 3.02 20.25
C ASN A 321 1.53 1.95 20.76
N ASP A 322 1.77 0.69 20.46
CA ASP A 322 0.95 -0.48 20.84
C ASP A 322 -0.49 -0.46 20.30
N THR A 323 -0.81 0.46 19.40
CA THR A 323 -2.14 0.60 18.82
C THR A 323 -2.10 0.40 17.32
N ILE A 324 -3.00 -0.45 16.84
CA ILE A 324 -3.29 -0.59 15.41
C ILE A 324 -4.31 0.48 15.04
N TYR A 325 -3.99 1.25 14.02
CA TYR A 325 -4.90 2.19 13.34
C TYR A 325 -5.30 1.57 12.01
N TYR A 326 -6.60 1.50 11.75
CA TYR A 326 -7.11 0.87 10.54
C TYR A 326 -8.24 1.69 9.93
N LEU A 327 -8.08 2.00 8.65
CA LEU A 327 -9.09 2.67 7.84
C LEU A 327 -9.91 1.62 7.10
N THR A 328 -11.22 1.64 7.28
CA THR A 328 -12.12 0.60 6.75
C THR A 328 -13.46 1.21 6.31
N GLY A 329 -14.21 0.49 5.49
CA GLY A 329 -15.50 0.92 5.01
C GLY A 329 -16.67 0.57 5.96
N ALA A 330 -17.79 1.27 5.77
CA ALA A 330 -19.06 0.95 6.40
C ALA A 330 -20.21 1.10 5.40
N PRO A 331 -21.21 0.20 5.39
CA PRO A 331 -22.33 0.29 4.46
C PRO A 331 -23.14 1.57 4.69
N ILE A 332 -23.59 2.19 3.60
CA ILE A 332 -24.52 3.31 3.61
C ILE A 332 -25.94 2.78 3.43
N TYR A 333 -26.84 3.25 4.26
CA TYR A 333 -28.28 2.97 4.17
C TYR A 333 -29.03 4.25 3.79
N LYS A 334 -29.99 4.10 2.86
CA LYS A 334 -30.96 5.14 2.51
C LYS A 334 -32.36 4.53 2.63
N ASP A 335 -33.24 5.16 3.37
CA ASP A 335 -34.62 4.69 3.61
C ASP A 335 -34.67 3.23 4.12
N GLY A 336 -33.74 2.86 5.01
CA GLY A 336 -33.63 1.52 5.58
C GLY A 336 -33.08 0.45 4.63
N LYS A 337 -32.71 0.80 3.41
CA LYS A 337 -32.11 -0.12 2.42
C LYS A 337 -30.63 0.23 2.22
N ARG A 338 -29.80 -0.82 2.18
CA ARG A 338 -28.40 -0.66 1.81
C ARG A 338 -28.32 -0.10 0.38
N VAL A 339 -27.53 0.95 0.21
CA VAL A 339 -27.25 1.50 -1.11
C VAL A 339 -26.32 0.51 -1.84
N ALA A 340 -26.80 -0.03 -2.96
CA ALA A 340 -26.00 -0.90 -3.80
C ALA A 340 -24.96 -0.08 -4.57
N GLY A 341 -23.73 -0.58 -4.59
CA GLY A 341 -22.70 -0.03 -5.48
C GLY A 341 -22.86 -0.50 -6.93
N VAL A 342 -22.03 0.01 -7.80
CA VAL A 342 -22.00 -0.38 -9.21
C VAL A 342 -21.27 -1.73 -9.37
N ASP A 343 -21.84 -2.65 -10.14
CA ASP A 343 -21.29 -4.01 -10.31
C ASP A 343 -19.97 -4.06 -11.10
N LYS A 344 -19.65 -3.01 -11.85
CA LYS A 344 -18.41 -2.93 -12.64
C LYS A 344 -17.63 -1.69 -12.23
N ILE A 345 -16.49 -1.92 -11.61
CA ILE A 345 -15.64 -0.87 -11.08
C ILE A 345 -14.24 -1.05 -11.64
N ASN A 346 -13.66 0.05 -12.13
CA ASN A 346 -12.24 0.11 -12.41
C ASN A 346 -11.46 -0.25 -11.14
N MET A 347 -10.35 -0.96 -11.30
CA MET A 347 -9.49 -1.33 -10.18
C MET A 347 -9.23 -0.11 -9.28
N GLY A 348 -9.42 -0.28 -7.99
CA GLY A 348 -9.23 0.77 -6.99
C GLY A 348 -10.41 1.70 -6.73
N ALA A 349 -11.48 1.66 -7.51
CA ALA A 349 -12.67 2.47 -7.21
C ALA A 349 -13.57 1.80 -6.16
N PRO A 350 -14.32 2.57 -5.34
CA PRO A 350 -15.22 2.01 -4.32
C PRO A 350 -16.31 1.13 -4.94
N LYS A 351 -16.42 -0.11 -4.49
CA LYS A 351 -17.44 -1.07 -4.95
C LYS A 351 -18.85 -0.76 -4.45
N GLY A 352 -19.00 0.28 -3.66
CA GLY A 352 -20.26 0.68 -3.11
C GLY A 352 -20.20 2.09 -2.58
N LEU A 353 -21.34 2.59 -2.20
CA LEU A 353 -21.38 3.78 -1.38
C LEU A 353 -21.13 3.34 0.06
N GLU A 354 -19.94 3.63 0.54
CA GLU A 354 -19.48 3.30 1.87
C GLU A 354 -18.90 4.54 2.53
N HIS A 355 -19.16 4.67 3.84
CA HIS A 355 -18.45 5.66 4.65
C HIS A 355 -17.10 5.11 5.07
N LEU A 356 -16.07 5.96 5.02
CA LEU A 356 -14.79 5.67 5.63
C LEU A 356 -14.93 5.72 7.15
N HIS A 357 -14.47 4.67 7.84
CA HIS A 357 -14.37 4.63 9.30
C HIS A 357 -12.90 4.51 9.71
N LEU A 358 -12.56 5.15 10.82
CA LEU A 358 -11.32 4.90 11.54
C LEU A 358 -11.59 3.96 12.70
N VAL A 359 -10.85 2.86 12.73
CA VAL A 359 -10.88 1.88 13.81
C VAL A 359 -9.52 1.84 14.50
N THR A 360 -9.50 1.70 15.81
CA THR A 360 -8.28 1.41 16.57
C THR A 360 -8.41 0.10 17.35
N TYR A 361 -7.28 -0.59 17.48
CA TYR A 361 -7.16 -1.79 18.30
C TYR A 361 -5.89 -1.69 19.14
N HIS A 362 -6.03 -1.58 20.46
CA HIS A 362 -4.91 -1.53 21.39
C HIS A 362 -4.47 -2.94 21.74
N ILE A 363 -3.28 -3.33 21.30
CA ILE A 363 -2.78 -4.70 21.35
C ILE A 363 -2.72 -5.27 22.76
N PRO A 364 -2.05 -4.63 23.76
CA PRO A 364 -1.92 -5.20 25.09
C PRO A 364 -3.25 -5.46 25.83
N THR A 365 -4.22 -4.58 25.63
CA THR A 365 -5.54 -4.71 26.31
C THR A 365 -6.60 -5.35 25.44
N ARG A 366 -6.30 -5.64 24.15
CA ARG A 366 -7.23 -6.16 23.15
C ARG A 366 -8.48 -5.29 22.99
N LYS A 367 -8.33 -3.99 23.19
CA LYS A 367 -9.45 -3.05 23.15
C LYS A 367 -9.65 -2.53 21.74
N TYR A 368 -10.75 -2.95 21.14
CA TYR A 368 -11.26 -2.43 19.86
C TYR A 368 -12.09 -1.17 20.08
N ARG A 369 -11.99 -0.20 19.17
CA ARG A 369 -12.85 0.98 19.10
C ARG A 369 -13.06 1.40 17.65
N ASP A 370 -14.32 1.53 17.23
CA ASP A 370 -14.72 2.25 16.03
C ASP A 370 -14.97 3.70 16.40
N HIS A 371 -14.22 4.63 15.80
CA HIS A 371 -14.33 6.07 16.03
C HIS A 371 -15.45 6.70 15.20
N GLY A 372 -16.10 5.93 14.33
CA GLY A 372 -17.20 6.35 13.50
C GLY A 372 -16.79 6.85 12.11
N ALA A 373 -17.79 7.23 11.34
CA ALA A 373 -17.63 7.69 9.98
C ALA A 373 -16.87 9.02 9.88
N VAL A 374 -16.07 9.16 8.84
CA VAL A 374 -15.29 10.37 8.53
C VAL A 374 -16.02 11.18 7.47
N PHE A 375 -16.17 12.48 7.73
CA PHE A 375 -16.79 13.45 6.83
C PHE A 375 -15.88 14.67 6.67
N TYR A 376 -16.09 15.42 5.62
CA TYR A 376 -15.54 16.76 5.44
C TYR A 376 -16.47 17.80 6.07
N GLU A 377 -16.01 19.05 6.18
CA GLU A 377 -16.80 20.15 6.77
C GLU A 377 -18.10 20.45 5.99
N ASP A 378 -18.11 20.19 4.69
CA ASP A 378 -19.30 20.38 3.83
C ASP A 378 -20.31 19.21 3.92
N GLY A 379 -20.03 18.19 4.76
CA GLY A 379 -20.85 17.01 4.93
C GLY A 379 -20.64 15.91 3.89
N SER A 380 -19.81 16.12 2.89
CA SER A 380 -19.36 15.05 2.00
C SER A 380 -18.36 14.13 2.73
N PHE A 381 -17.96 13.04 2.13
CA PHE A 381 -17.09 12.03 2.77
C PHE A 381 -15.95 11.58 1.86
N PRO A 382 -14.81 11.14 2.46
CA PRO A 382 -13.68 10.65 1.71
C PRO A 382 -14.03 9.46 0.84
N THR A 383 -13.53 9.46 -0.38
CA THR A 383 -13.56 8.31 -1.28
C THR A 383 -12.15 7.97 -1.71
N TYR A 384 -11.91 6.69 -2.07
CA TYR A 384 -10.64 6.25 -2.62
C TYR A 384 -9.43 6.41 -1.68
N VAL A 385 -9.44 5.66 -0.58
CA VAL A 385 -8.40 5.68 0.46
C VAL A 385 -7.62 4.37 0.46
N ASN A 386 -6.30 4.43 0.27
CA ASN A 386 -5.42 3.25 0.20
C ASN A 386 -4.08 3.40 0.96
N SER A 387 -4.00 4.34 1.89
CA SER A 387 -2.78 4.64 2.62
C SER A 387 -3.07 5.09 4.04
N ILE A 388 -2.09 5.11 4.92
CA ILE A 388 -2.20 5.64 6.28
C ILE A 388 -0.82 6.03 6.80
N ALA A 389 -0.74 7.19 7.45
CA ALA A 389 0.30 7.54 8.39
C ALA A 389 -0.33 7.98 9.71
N VAL A 390 0.39 7.83 10.82
CA VAL A 390 -0.07 8.22 12.14
C VAL A 390 0.96 9.14 12.77
N GLY A 391 0.59 10.39 13.03
CA GLY A 391 1.45 11.40 13.62
C GLY A 391 1.60 11.29 15.14
N ASP A 392 2.44 12.15 15.72
CA ASP A 392 2.81 12.12 17.14
C ASP A 392 1.64 12.31 18.11
N HIS A 393 0.60 13.03 17.70
CA HIS A 393 -0.61 13.25 18.50
C HIS A 393 -1.72 12.25 18.19
N ASN A 394 -1.38 11.12 17.54
CA ASN A 394 -2.31 10.14 17.02
C ASN A 394 -3.25 10.67 15.92
N ASP A 395 -2.90 11.81 15.32
CA ASP A 395 -3.56 12.27 14.10
C ASP A 395 -3.31 11.26 12.98
N VAL A 396 -4.37 10.95 12.24
CA VAL A 396 -4.28 10.01 11.12
C VAL A 396 -4.28 10.79 9.82
N TYR A 397 -3.33 10.48 8.96
CA TYR A 397 -3.16 11.08 7.63
C TYR A 397 -3.37 10.02 6.56
N THR A 398 -4.02 10.41 5.49
CA THR A 398 -4.17 9.60 4.28
C THR A 398 -4.35 10.49 3.06
N VAL A 399 -4.16 9.94 1.87
CA VAL A 399 -4.60 10.59 0.63
C VAL A 399 -5.99 10.09 0.30
N ALA A 400 -6.89 11.00 0.00
CA ALA A 400 -8.28 10.70 -0.30
C ALA A 400 -8.83 11.68 -1.32
N ARG A 401 -9.95 11.31 -1.92
CA ARG A 401 -10.67 12.12 -2.90
C ARG A 401 -11.67 13.06 -2.21
N PHE A 402 -11.65 14.34 -2.60
CA PHE A 402 -12.58 15.36 -2.10
C PHE A 402 -12.87 16.41 -3.17
N ASN A 403 -13.84 17.31 -2.88
CA ASN A 403 -14.14 18.45 -3.75
C ASN A 403 -13.31 19.67 -3.32
N HIS A 404 -12.59 20.28 -4.26
CA HIS A 404 -11.89 21.53 -4.08
C HIS A 404 -12.31 22.50 -5.19
N GLU A 405 -12.99 23.62 -4.84
CA GLU A 405 -13.47 24.64 -5.78
C GLU A 405 -14.29 24.07 -6.96
N GLY A 406 -15.11 23.04 -6.70
CA GLY A 406 -15.96 22.42 -7.70
C GLY A 406 -15.27 21.35 -8.56
N LYS A 407 -13.99 21.07 -8.32
CA LYS A 407 -13.25 19.96 -8.94
C LYS A 407 -13.06 18.82 -7.96
N THR A 408 -13.10 17.60 -8.45
CA THR A 408 -12.69 16.41 -7.67
C THR A 408 -11.18 16.28 -7.74
N VAL A 409 -10.54 16.27 -6.58
CA VAL A 409 -9.08 16.16 -6.43
C VAL A 409 -8.73 15.01 -5.49
N ASP A 410 -7.54 14.43 -5.66
CA ASP A 410 -6.96 13.44 -4.75
C ASP A 410 -5.77 14.11 -4.05
N ASP A 411 -5.84 14.26 -2.72
CA ASP A 411 -4.75 14.87 -1.94
C ASP A 411 -4.83 14.49 -0.45
N LEU A 412 -3.96 15.07 0.35
CA LEU A 412 -3.82 14.80 1.77
C LEU A 412 -5.06 15.20 2.56
N ILE A 413 -5.49 14.31 3.44
CA ILE A 413 -6.45 14.64 4.52
C ILE A 413 -5.87 14.27 5.87
N LYS A 414 -6.28 15.02 6.89
CA LYS A 414 -5.95 14.81 8.31
C LYS A 414 -7.22 14.49 9.08
N ILE A 415 -7.21 13.40 9.83
CA ILE A 415 -8.30 12.93 10.70
C ILE A 415 -7.84 13.05 12.15
N GLU A 416 -8.49 13.87 12.95
CA GLU A 416 -8.15 14.04 14.37
C GLU A 416 -8.99 13.10 15.24
N ILE A 417 -8.33 12.33 16.09
CA ILE A 417 -8.97 11.50 17.11
C ILE A 417 -9.20 12.36 18.34
N LYS A 418 -10.48 12.67 18.61
CA LYS A 418 -10.91 13.41 19.81
C LYS A 418 -11.18 12.49 20.99
#